data_c5e42775f8adb0f33aa2ad25073150eb
#
_entry.id   c5e42775f8adb0f33aa2ad25073150eb
#
_cell.length_a   1.000
_cell.length_b   1.000
_cell.length_c   1.000
_cell.angle_alpha   90.00
_cell.angle_beta   90.00
_cell.angle_gamma   90.00
#
_symmetry.space_group_name_H-M   'P 1'
#
loop_
_entity.id
_entity.type
_entity.pdbx_description
1 polymer ?
#
loop_
_entity_poly.entity_id
_entity_poly.type
_entity_poly.pdbx_seq_one_letter_code
_entity_poly.pdbx_strand_id
1 'polypeptide(L)'
;MIVDSELFDQLRNLAATLINDFDSSMDRVENKNHTADLEGWKDYFWESDTIRKAHLKTIEPVGKNKLWLMHINIFPQEHIDLPIFGLDIVANPKKISGCFCDYSPIDVLHNDKHPYMIKFRTATEGLEWKKERIMPDWALEIFSENIVGAGAIRSGEETEQLVNMALELSRFYTMEMDNPQYTKRWINTLERQNKYCEKQKLNRMLHSSILAMGI
;
A
#
# COMPACT_ATOMS: atom_id res chain seq x y z
N MET A 1 9.16 -6.52 -24.79
CA MET A 1 10.49 -6.75 -24.15
C MET A 1 10.43 -6.09 -22.79
N ILE A 2 10.54 -6.87 -21.73
CA ILE A 2 10.55 -6.38 -20.34
C ILE A 2 11.86 -5.60 -20.15
N VAL A 3 11.80 -4.47 -19.45
CA VAL A 3 13.00 -3.69 -19.12
C VAL A 3 13.60 -4.28 -17.85
N ASP A 4 14.80 -4.85 -17.97
CA ASP A 4 15.53 -5.38 -16.82
C ASP A 4 16.30 -4.25 -16.12
N SER A 5 16.19 -4.22 -14.79
CA SER A 5 17.07 -3.46 -13.93
C SER A 5 17.11 -4.13 -12.55
N GLU A 6 18.25 -4.06 -11.89
CA GLU A 6 18.44 -4.59 -10.54
C GLU A 6 17.39 -4.03 -9.55
N LEU A 7 17.04 -2.75 -9.69
CA LEU A 7 15.99 -2.13 -8.89
C LEU A 7 14.63 -2.81 -9.12
N PHE A 8 14.27 -3.10 -10.37
CA PHE A 8 13.00 -3.77 -10.65
C PHE A 8 12.98 -5.19 -10.12
N ASP A 9 14.11 -5.89 -10.13
CA ASP A 9 14.21 -7.25 -9.56
C ASP A 9 14.03 -7.23 -8.05
N GLN A 10 14.59 -6.25 -7.35
CA GLN A 10 14.35 -6.04 -5.92
C GLN A 10 12.86 -5.77 -5.63
N LEU A 11 12.20 -4.93 -6.43
CA LEU A 11 10.78 -4.60 -6.25
C LEU A 11 9.86 -5.79 -6.64
N ARG A 12 10.21 -6.59 -7.65
CA ARG A 12 9.50 -7.84 -7.97
C ARG A 12 9.60 -8.85 -6.84
N ASN A 13 10.79 -8.97 -6.24
CA ASN A 13 11.00 -9.85 -5.08
C ASN A 13 10.18 -9.39 -3.87
N LEU A 14 10.11 -8.07 -3.62
CA LEU A 14 9.23 -7.52 -2.59
C LEU A 14 7.77 -7.90 -2.87
N ALA A 15 7.27 -7.65 -4.09
CA ALA A 15 5.90 -7.98 -4.46
C ALA A 15 5.60 -9.48 -4.32
N ALA A 16 6.52 -10.35 -4.78
CA ALA A 16 6.38 -11.79 -4.65
C ALA A 16 6.33 -12.26 -3.19
N THR A 17 7.16 -11.66 -2.33
CA THR A 17 7.17 -11.95 -0.89
C THR A 17 5.85 -11.54 -0.25
N LEU A 18 5.34 -10.33 -0.54
CA LEU A 18 4.06 -9.86 -0.02
C LEU A 18 2.88 -10.71 -0.49
N ILE A 19 2.89 -11.16 -1.75
CA ILE A 19 1.86 -12.07 -2.29
C ILE A 19 1.87 -13.39 -1.51
N ASN A 20 3.05 -13.97 -1.26
CA ASN A 20 3.17 -15.22 -0.49
C ASN A 20 2.74 -15.03 0.97
N ASP A 21 3.10 -13.91 1.60
CA ASP A 21 2.69 -13.58 2.97
C ASP A 21 1.15 -13.44 3.06
N PHE A 22 0.51 -12.81 2.06
CA PHE A 22 -0.96 -12.68 1.99
C PHE A 22 -1.65 -14.02 1.70
N ASP A 23 -1.12 -14.85 0.79
CA ASP A 23 -1.63 -16.19 0.53
C ASP A 23 -1.58 -17.10 1.76
N SER A 24 -0.64 -16.84 2.67
CA SER A 24 -0.50 -17.57 3.92
C SER A 24 -1.45 -17.11 5.03
N SER A 25 -2.01 -15.90 4.89
CA SER A 25 -2.78 -15.23 5.94
C SER A 25 -4.25 -15.00 5.59
N MET A 26 -4.61 -15.05 4.31
CA MET A 26 -5.94 -14.74 3.81
C MET A 26 -6.32 -15.64 2.63
N ASP A 27 -7.61 -15.78 2.36
CA ASP A 27 -8.11 -16.54 1.22
C ASP A 27 -8.02 -15.71 -0.07
N ARG A 28 -7.36 -16.26 -1.09
CA ARG A 28 -7.29 -15.64 -2.41
C ARG A 28 -8.64 -15.75 -3.12
N VAL A 29 -9.14 -14.63 -3.64
CA VAL A 29 -10.42 -14.55 -4.34
C VAL A 29 -10.28 -13.99 -5.76
N GLU A 30 -11.18 -14.41 -6.66
CA GLU A 30 -11.26 -13.85 -8.00
C GLU A 30 -12.09 -12.55 -8.00
N ASN A 31 -11.54 -11.49 -8.58
CA ASN A 31 -12.34 -10.29 -8.82
C ASN A 31 -13.11 -10.42 -10.13
N LYS A 32 -14.39 -10.81 -10.06
CA LYS A 32 -15.28 -10.97 -11.21
C LYS A 32 -15.54 -9.66 -11.98
N ASN A 33 -15.22 -8.52 -11.43
CA ASN A 33 -15.40 -7.19 -12.03
C ASN A 33 -14.13 -6.66 -12.68
N HIS A 34 -13.05 -7.41 -12.66
CA HIS A 34 -11.78 -6.99 -13.27
C HIS A 34 -11.84 -7.23 -14.78
N THR A 35 -11.81 -6.17 -15.58
CA THR A 35 -12.03 -6.20 -17.04
C THR A 35 -10.77 -5.97 -17.87
N ALA A 36 -9.60 -5.81 -17.26
CA ALA A 36 -8.42 -5.39 -18.02
C ALA A 36 -7.32 -6.46 -18.03
N ASP A 37 -7.30 -7.29 -19.08
CA ASP A 37 -6.11 -8.03 -19.52
C ASP A 37 -5.13 -7.07 -20.22
N LEU A 38 -4.61 -6.10 -19.47
CA LEU A 38 -3.57 -5.21 -19.98
C LEU A 38 -2.21 -5.89 -19.81
N GLU A 39 -1.43 -5.88 -20.87
CA GLU A 39 -0.08 -6.46 -20.84
C GLU A 39 0.77 -5.84 -19.71
N GLY A 40 1.32 -6.69 -18.84
CA GLY A 40 2.13 -6.29 -17.70
C GLY A 40 1.34 -5.97 -16.44
N TRP A 41 0.01 -5.98 -16.47
CA TRP A 41 -0.81 -5.77 -15.28
C TRP A 41 -1.13 -7.09 -14.61
N LYS A 42 -1.03 -7.10 -13.25
CA LYS A 42 -1.45 -8.22 -12.42
C LYS A 42 -2.17 -7.67 -11.20
N ASP A 43 -3.35 -8.19 -10.94
CA ASP A 43 -4.15 -7.87 -9.76
C ASP A 43 -4.38 -9.13 -8.95
N TYR A 44 -4.21 -9.00 -7.65
CA TYR A 44 -4.41 -10.07 -6.67
C TYR A 44 -5.37 -9.56 -5.60
N PHE A 45 -6.32 -10.42 -5.20
CA PHE A 45 -7.33 -10.08 -4.21
C PHE A 45 -7.42 -11.17 -3.15
N TRP A 46 -7.65 -10.75 -1.91
CA TRP A 46 -7.85 -11.64 -0.77
C TRP A 46 -8.95 -11.11 0.13
N GLU A 47 -9.54 -12.01 0.90
CA GLU A 47 -10.53 -11.76 1.94
C GLU A 47 -10.25 -12.68 3.14
N SER A 48 -10.75 -12.30 4.32
CA SER A 48 -10.79 -13.12 5.52
C SER A 48 -11.95 -12.70 6.42
N ASP A 49 -12.12 -13.37 7.55
CA ASP A 49 -13.14 -12.98 8.55
C ASP A 49 -12.91 -11.56 9.09
N THR A 50 -11.68 -11.08 9.09
CA THR A 50 -11.30 -9.74 9.58
C THR A 50 -11.03 -8.75 8.48
N ILE A 51 -10.69 -9.20 7.28
CA ILE A 51 -10.38 -8.36 6.11
C ILE A 51 -11.48 -8.48 5.07
N ARG A 52 -12.16 -7.37 4.80
CA ARG A 52 -13.19 -7.28 3.77
C ARG A 52 -12.62 -7.34 2.36
N LYS A 53 -11.43 -6.77 2.17
CA LYS A 53 -10.73 -6.76 0.90
C LYS A 53 -9.26 -6.42 1.10
N ALA A 54 -8.37 -7.27 0.64
CA ALA A 54 -6.99 -6.92 0.36
C ALA A 54 -6.78 -6.93 -1.15
N HIS A 55 -6.06 -5.95 -1.67
CA HIS A 55 -5.74 -5.82 -3.08
C HIS A 55 -4.27 -5.47 -3.26
N LEU A 56 -3.57 -6.26 -4.05
CA LEU A 56 -2.22 -5.95 -4.51
C LEU A 56 -2.25 -5.91 -6.04
N LYS A 57 -1.79 -4.81 -6.60
CA LYS A 57 -1.61 -4.63 -8.04
C LYS A 57 -0.14 -4.42 -8.36
N THR A 58 0.34 -5.06 -9.42
CA THR A 58 1.63 -4.72 -10.04
C THR A 58 1.45 -4.34 -11.49
N ILE A 59 2.25 -3.40 -11.97
CA ILE A 59 2.34 -3.04 -13.38
C ILE A 59 3.80 -3.12 -13.80
N GLU A 60 4.08 -3.99 -14.76
CA GLU A 60 5.41 -4.17 -15.32
C GLU A 60 5.71 -3.17 -16.44
N PRO A 61 6.97 -2.76 -16.62
CA PRO A 61 7.38 -1.90 -17.73
C PRO A 61 7.42 -2.72 -19.03
N VAL A 62 6.36 -2.63 -19.84
CA VAL A 62 6.24 -3.29 -21.14
C VAL A 62 5.98 -2.28 -22.25
N GLY A 63 6.46 -2.56 -23.45
CA GLY A 63 6.27 -1.71 -24.61
C GLY A 63 6.80 -0.28 -24.42
N LYS A 64 5.91 0.71 -24.48
CA LYS A 64 6.22 2.12 -24.26
C LYS A 64 6.25 2.51 -22.79
N ASN A 65 5.59 1.72 -21.93
CA ASN A 65 5.63 1.93 -20.48
C ASN A 65 7.05 1.66 -19.96
N LYS A 66 7.60 2.61 -19.21
CA LYS A 66 8.93 2.52 -18.57
C LYS A 66 8.82 2.53 -17.04
N LEU A 67 7.62 2.46 -16.51
CA LEU A 67 7.37 2.50 -15.08
C LEU A 67 7.00 1.11 -14.58
N TRP A 68 7.56 0.77 -13.43
CA TRP A 68 7.11 -0.31 -12.57
C TRP A 68 6.27 0.30 -11.46
N LEU A 69 5.16 -0.35 -11.12
CA LEU A 69 4.26 0.11 -10.06
C LEU A 69 3.82 -1.07 -9.20
N MET A 70 3.75 -0.84 -7.89
CA MET A 70 3.00 -1.66 -6.96
C MET A 70 2.06 -0.80 -6.14
N HIS A 71 0.84 -1.27 -5.98
CA HIS A 71 -0.21 -0.66 -5.17
C HIS A 71 -0.83 -1.71 -4.27
N ILE A 72 -0.91 -1.41 -2.99
CA ILE A 72 -1.56 -2.27 -1.98
C ILE A 72 -2.57 -1.44 -1.20
N ASN A 73 -3.77 -2.01 -1.02
CA ASN A 73 -4.75 -1.54 -0.06
C ASN A 73 -5.37 -2.72 0.67
N ILE A 74 -5.41 -2.66 2.00
CA ILE A 74 -6.09 -3.64 2.85
C ILE A 74 -7.18 -2.92 3.64
N PHE A 75 -8.43 -3.32 3.43
CA PHE A 75 -9.61 -2.79 4.09
C PHE A 75 -10.14 -3.81 5.10
N PRO A 76 -10.22 -3.47 6.39
CA PRO A 76 -10.83 -4.35 7.38
C PRO A 76 -12.34 -4.48 7.17
N GLN A 77 -12.95 -5.52 7.77
CA GLN A 77 -14.39 -5.63 7.90
C GLN A 77 -14.94 -4.42 8.68
N GLU A 78 -16.20 -4.08 8.45
CA GLU A 78 -16.80 -2.86 9.00
C GLU A 78 -16.87 -2.80 10.55
N HIS A 79 -16.84 -3.96 11.20
CA HIS A 79 -16.88 -4.10 12.67
C HIS A 79 -15.49 -4.35 13.29
N ILE A 80 -14.44 -4.30 12.49
CA ILE A 80 -13.05 -4.53 12.94
C ILE A 80 -12.34 -3.20 13.10
N ASP A 81 -11.71 -3.02 14.26
CA ASP A 81 -11.00 -1.80 14.66
C ASP A 81 -9.54 -1.83 14.17
N LEU A 82 -9.38 -1.83 12.86
CA LEU A 82 -8.07 -1.77 12.21
C LEU A 82 -8.01 -0.58 11.25
N PRO A 83 -6.84 0.08 11.11
CA PRO A 83 -6.65 1.09 10.08
C PRO A 83 -6.64 0.45 8.67
N ILE A 84 -6.85 1.25 7.63
CA ILE A 84 -6.55 0.81 6.26
C ILE A 84 -5.03 0.78 6.09
N PHE A 85 -4.48 -0.33 5.60
CA PHE A 85 -3.09 -0.35 5.17
C PHE A 85 -2.99 0.05 3.70
N GLY A 86 -2.14 1.03 3.41
CA GLY A 86 -1.83 1.49 2.06
C GLY A 86 -0.34 1.48 1.78
N LEU A 87 0.07 0.96 0.61
CA LEU A 87 1.44 1.04 0.12
C LEU A 87 1.44 1.26 -1.40
N ASP A 88 2.07 2.33 -1.82
CA ASP A 88 2.28 2.67 -3.23
C ASP A 88 3.76 2.81 -3.53
N ILE A 89 4.25 2.15 -4.57
CA ILE A 89 5.62 2.31 -5.08
C ILE A 89 5.55 2.53 -6.58
N VAL A 90 6.16 3.61 -7.06
CA VAL A 90 6.33 3.90 -8.48
C VAL A 90 7.81 4.06 -8.78
N ALA A 91 8.33 3.27 -9.71
CA ALA A 91 9.74 3.29 -10.08
C ALA A 91 9.95 3.38 -11.60
N ASN A 92 11.06 3.95 -12.00
CA ASN A 92 11.63 3.81 -13.32
C ASN A 92 12.99 3.05 -13.21
N PRO A 93 13.65 2.67 -14.31
CA PRO A 93 14.89 1.87 -14.22
C PRO A 93 16.03 2.47 -13.40
N LYS A 94 15.95 3.77 -13.06
CA LYS A 94 17.03 4.51 -12.38
C LYS A 94 16.74 4.87 -10.94
N LYS A 95 15.46 4.83 -10.54
CA LYS A 95 15.03 5.27 -9.19
C LYS A 95 13.60 4.89 -8.88
N ILE A 96 13.28 4.79 -7.60
CA ILE A 96 11.90 4.88 -7.11
C ILE A 96 11.50 6.36 -7.17
N SER A 97 10.50 6.66 -7.99
CA SER A 97 10.01 8.02 -8.22
C SER A 97 9.14 8.51 -7.07
N GLY A 98 8.43 7.61 -6.44
CA GLY A 98 7.60 7.86 -5.26
C GLY A 98 7.27 6.58 -4.53
N CYS A 99 7.21 6.67 -3.22
CA CYS A 99 6.69 5.67 -2.31
C CYS A 99 5.79 6.38 -1.31
N PHE A 100 4.63 5.77 -1.01
CA PHE A 100 3.74 6.19 0.07
C PHE A 100 3.36 4.96 0.86
N CYS A 101 3.47 5.04 2.19
CA CYS A 101 3.08 3.97 3.09
C CYS A 101 2.34 4.56 4.28
N ASP A 102 1.19 3.96 4.66
CA ASP A 102 0.39 4.46 5.76
C ASP A 102 -0.48 3.36 6.40
N TYR A 103 -0.74 3.52 7.68
CA TYR A 103 -1.88 2.96 8.39
C TYR A 103 -2.93 4.07 8.55
N SER A 104 -3.83 4.18 7.57
CA SER A 104 -4.81 5.26 7.51
C SER A 104 -5.93 5.05 8.52
N PRO A 105 -6.16 5.99 9.45
CA PRO A 105 -7.14 5.83 10.50
C PRO A 105 -8.57 5.86 9.95
N ILE A 106 -9.41 4.90 10.32
CA ILE A 106 -10.83 4.82 9.97
C ILE A 106 -11.74 4.97 11.19
N ASP A 107 -11.18 5.12 12.38
CA ASP A 107 -11.88 5.40 13.62
C ASP A 107 -11.19 6.55 14.39
N VAL A 108 -11.96 7.28 15.19
CA VAL A 108 -11.41 8.32 16.07
C VAL A 108 -10.52 7.76 17.17
N LEU A 109 -10.64 6.45 17.45
CA LEU A 109 -9.78 5.73 18.40
C LEU A 109 -8.43 5.34 17.80
N HIS A 110 -8.25 5.43 16.49
CA HIS A 110 -6.95 5.26 15.82
C HIS A 110 -6.08 6.49 16.03
N ASN A 111 -5.83 6.76 17.30
CA ASN A 111 -4.92 7.81 17.76
C ASN A 111 -3.54 7.20 18.05
N ASP A 112 -2.66 8.02 18.55
CA ASP A 112 -1.28 7.67 18.91
C ASP A 112 -1.12 6.49 19.89
N LYS A 113 -2.19 6.06 20.54
CA LYS A 113 -2.19 4.93 21.48
C LYS A 113 -2.66 3.62 20.86
N HIS A 114 -3.21 3.66 19.66
CA HIS A 114 -3.64 2.45 18.96
C HIS A 114 -2.41 1.60 18.57
N PRO A 115 -2.40 0.28 18.83
CA PRO A 115 -1.22 -0.57 18.61
C PRO A 115 -0.63 -0.47 17.20
N TYR A 116 -1.48 -0.40 16.18
CA TYR A 116 -1.03 -0.23 14.79
C TYR A 116 -0.35 1.12 14.56
N MET A 117 -0.85 2.20 15.17
CA MET A 117 -0.25 3.52 15.03
C MET A 117 1.09 3.61 15.79
N ILE A 118 1.17 2.95 16.95
CA ILE A 118 2.44 2.80 17.70
C ILE A 118 3.45 2.04 16.83
N LYS A 119 3.03 0.88 16.28
CA LYS A 119 3.90 0.06 15.43
C LYS A 119 4.39 0.82 14.21
N PHE A 120 3.48 1.57 13.55
CA PHE A 120 3.84 2.37 12.38
C PHE A 120 4.94 3.38 12.73
N ARG A 121 4.74 4.16 13.79
CA ARG A 121 5.74 5.12 14.25
C ARG A 121 7.08 4.45 14.57
N THR A 122 7.06 3.36 15.34
CA THR A 122 8.29 2.65 15.72
C THR A 122 9.04 2.10 14.49
N ALA A 123 8.31 1.57 13.49
CA ALA A 123 8.92 1.03 12.28
C ALA A 123 9.43 2.12 11.33
N THR A 124 8.94 3.35 11.47
CA THR A 124 9.33 4.49 10.63
C THR A 124 10.23 5.49 11.35
N GLU A 125 10.42 5.35 12.67
CA GLU A 125 11.28 6.21 13.47
C GLU A 125 12.74 6.12 12.99
N GLY A 126 13.34 7.29 12.75
CA GLY A 126 14.72 7.38 12.28
C GLY A 126 14.93 7.06 10.79
N LEU A 127 13.86 6.76 10.04
CA LEU A 127 13.97 6.65 8.60
C LEU A 127 14.13 8.05 8.00
N GLU A 128 15.26 8.27 7.33
CA GLU A 128 15.54 9.52 6.63
C GLU A 128 15.53 9.32 5.12
N TRP A 129 14.78 10.16 4.42
CA TRP A 129 14.71 10.14 2.97
C TRP A 129 15.38 11.37 2.38
N LYS A 130 16.29 11.20 1.43
CA LYS A 130 16.92 12.34 0.71
C LYS A 130 15.90 13.28 0.09
N LYS A 131 14.73 12.76 -0.24
CA LYS A 131 13.61 13.55 -0.76
C LYS A 131 12.29 13.07 -0.17
N GLU A 132 11.78 13.81 0.78
CA GLU A 132 10.43 13.65 1.28
C GLU A 132 9.39 14.17 0.26
N ARG A 133 8.19 13.60 0.33
CA ARG A 133 7.02 14.02 -0.42
C ARG A 133 6.04 14.71 0.52
N ILE A 134 5.75 15.97 0.24
CA ILE A 134 4.72 16.73 0.95
C ILE A 134 3.36 16.25 0.49
N MET A 135 2.51 15.88 1.45
CA MET A 135 1.13 15.48 1.16
C MET A 135 0.28 16.70 0.83
N PRO A 136 -0.59 16.61 -0.19
CA PRO A 136 -1.59 17.65 -0.46
C PRO A 136 -2.66 17.66 0.63
N ASP A 137 -3.32 18.81 0.84
CA ASP A 137 -4.31 19.00 1.91
C ASP A 137 -5.41 17.92 1.94
N TRP A 138 -5.91 17.49 0.78
CA TRP A 138 -6.93 16.45 0.71
C TRP A 138 -6.44 15.10 1.26
N ALA A 139 -5.14 14.82 1.18
CA ALA A 139 -4.54 13.59 1.67
C ALA A 139 -4.50 13.56 3.19
N LEU A 140 -4.26 14.70 3.84
CA LEU A 140 -4.26 14.84 5.29
C LEU A 140 -5.64 14.58 5.93
N GLU A 141 -6.71 14.57 5.12
CA GLU A 141 -8.06 14.22 5.60
C GLU A 141 -8.28 12.71 5.77
N ILE A 142 -7.44 11.86 5.18
CA ILE A 142 -7.63 10.41 5.13
C ILE A 142 -6.42 9.62 5.57
N PHE A 143 -5.23 10.16 5.44
CA PHE A 143 -4.00 9.52 5.90
C PHE A 143 -3.67 9.87 7.35
N SER A 144 -2.80 9.10 7.97
CA SER A 144 -2.27 9.42 9.28
C SER A 144 -1.29 10.61 9.22
N GLU A 145 -1.05 11.23 10.38
CA GLU A 145 -0.01 12.27 10.50
C GLU A 145 1.41 11.72 10.26
N ASN A 146 1.57 10.40 10.38
CA ASN A 146 2.85 9.70 10.26
C ASN A 146 3.09 9.11 8.87
N ILE A 147 2.22 9.39 7.89
CA ILE A 147 2.38 8.84 6.53
C ILE A 147 3.80 9.01 6.02
N VAL A 148 4.41 7.93 5.58
CA VAL A 148 5.69 7.98 4.88
C VAL A 148 5.46 8.38 3.44
N GLY A 149 6.07 9.48 3.03
CA GLY A 149 6.14 9.93 1.64
C GLY A 149 7.58 10.13 1.22
N ALA A 150 8.11 9.26 0.36
CA ALA A 150 9.48 9.35 -0.13
C ALA A 150 9.54 9.41 -1.65
N GLY A 151 10.60 9.99 -2.19
CA GLY A 151 10.78 10.05 -3.63
C GLY A 151 12.21 10.23 -4.07
N ALA A 152 12.44 9.97 -5.36
CA ALA A 152 13.76 10.06 -5.97
C ALA A 152 14.83 9.15 -5.33
N ILE A 153 14.42 8.01 -4.73
CA ILE A 153 15.30 7.03 -4.09
C ILE A 153 16.18 6.40 -5.17
N ARG A 154 17.50 6.48 -4.99
CA ARG A 154 18.50 5.99 -5.95
C ARG A 154 19.58 5.13 -5.31
N SER A 155 19.76 5.21 -4.00
CA SER A 155 20.77 4.43 -3.30
C SER A 155 20.24 3.03 -2.96
N GLY A 156 21.12 2.04 -2.94
CA GLY A 156 20.77 0.69 -2.49
C GLY A 156 20.29 0.70 -1.03
N GLU A 157 20.92 1.50 -0.18
CA GLU A 157 20.58 1.67 1.23
C GLU A 157 19.15 2.20 1.43
N GLU A 158 18.76 3.29 0.74
CA GLU A 158 17.38 3.80 0.83
C GLU A 158 16.36 2.79 0.26
N THR A 159 16.73 2.03 -0.78
CA THR A 159 15.87 0.99 -1.34
C THR A 159 15.69 -0.16 -0.36
N GLU A 160 16.76 -0.62 0.27
CA GLU A 160 16.72 -1.66 1.31
C GLU A 160 15.90 -1.21 2.51
N GLN A 161 16.08 0.02 2.97
CA GLN A 161 15.30 0.64 4.03
C GLN A 161 13.80 0.62 3.70
N LEU A 162 13.41 1.01 2.48
CA LEU A 162 12.03 0.98 2.01
C LEU A 162 11.47 -0.44 1.98
N VAL A 163 12.21 -1.40 1.43
CA VAL A 163 11.80 -2.81 1.35
C VAL A 163 11.59 -3.38 2.75
N ASN A 164 12.51 -3.14 3.68
CA ASN A 164 12.42 -3.62 5.05
C ASN A 164 11.21 -3.01 5.77
N MET A 165 10.99 -1.70 5.65
CA MET A 165 9.80 -1.02 6.20
C MET A 165 8.50 -1.64 5.64
N ALA A 166 8.42 -1.82 4.32
CA ALA A 166 7.23 -2.37 3.67
C ALA A 166 6.92 -3.79 4.15
N LEU A 167 7.93 -4.64 4.26
CA LEU A 167 7.78 -6.01 4.77
C LEU A 167 7.40 -6.03 6.25
N GLU A 168 8.06 -5.22 7.07
CA GLU A 168 7.80 -5.16 8.51
C GLU A 168 6.37 -4.74 8.81
N LEU A 169 5.90 -3.66 8.17
CA LEU A 169 4.54 -3.14 8.38
C LEU A 169 3.48 -4.11 7.83
N SER A 170 3.69 -4.64 6.63
CA SER A 170 2.75 -5.60 6.04
C SER A 170 2.61 -6.87 6.89
N ARG A 171 3.72 -7.44 7.35
CA ARG A 171 3.72 -8.63 8.21
C ARG A 171 3.08 -8.38 9.56
N PHE A 172 3.38 -7.27 10.20
CA PHE A 172 2.71 -6.90 11.44
C PHE A 172 1.19 -6.81 11.24
N TYR A 173 0.75 -6.19 10.13
CA TYR A 173 -0.66 -6.06 9.83
C TYR A 173 -1.34 -7.43 9.72
N THR A 174 -0.79 -8.35 8.95
CA THR A 174 -1.37 -9.68 8.73
C THR A 174 -1.25 -10.61 9.95
N MET A 175 -0.21 -10.49 10.76
CA MET A 175 -0.04 -11.29 11.99
C MET A 175 -1.03 -10.89 13.09
N GLU A 176 -1.38 -9.61 13.17
CA GLU A 176 -2.20 -9.09 14.25
C GLU A 176 -3.68 -8.90 13.87
N MET A 177 -4.04 -9.01 12.59
CA MET A 177 -5.39 -8.70 12.11
C MET A 177 -6.50 -9.56 12.76
N ASP A 178 -6.18 -10.79 13.14
CA ASP A 178 -7.13 -11.74 13.75
C ASP A 178 -7.13 -11.66 15.29
N ASN A 179 -6.40 -10.72 15.88
CA ASN A 179 -6.37 -10.55 17.32
C ASN A 179 -7.74 -10.08 17.83
N PRO A 180 -8.39 -10.85 18.75
CA PRO A 180 -9.76 -10.55 19.22
C PRO A 180 -9.94 -9.16 19.83
N GLN A 181 -8.87 -8.51 20.29
CA GLN A 181 -8.95 -7.15 20.84
C GLN A 181 -9.48 -6.13 19.85
N TYR A 182 -9.34 -6.38 18.54
CA TYR A 182 -9.82 -5.47 17.48
C TYR A 182 -11.26 -5.74 17.04
N THR A 183 -11.90 -6.79 17.54
CA THR A 183 -13.30 -7.08 17.24
C THR A 183 -14.21 -6.22 18.12
N LYS A 184 -14.84 -5.20 17.54
CA LYS A 184 -15.76 -4.31 18.24
C LYS A 184 -17.12 -4.30 17.56
N ARG A 185 -18.13 -4.87 18.22
CA ARG A 185 -19.50 -5.04 17.67
C ARG A 185 -20.26 -3.72 17.38
N TRP A 186 -19.78 -2.60 17.88
CA TRP A 186 -20.45 -1.28 17.77
C TRP A 186 -19.79 -0.33 16.77
N ILE A 187 -18.67 -0.70 16.18
CA ILE A 187 -17.99 0.11 15.19
C ILE A 187 -18.61 -0.19 13.84
N ASN A 188 -19.00 0.85 13.14
CA ASN A 188 -19.26 0.80 11.71
C ASN A 188 -18.27 1.75 11.03
N THR A 189 -17.22 1.18 10.46
CA THR A 189 -16.13 1.92 9.80
C THR A 189 -16.40 2.15 8.31
N LEU A 190 -17.50 1.63 7.76
CA LEU A 190 -17.78 1.64 6.32
C LEU A 190 -17.87 3.06 5.76
N GLU A 191 -18.49 3.99 6.47
CA GLU A 191 -18.58 5.39 6.03
C GLU A 191 -17.20 6.02 5.87
N ARG A 192 -16.28 5.78 6.79
CA ARG A 192 -14.90 6.29 6.72
C ARG A 192 -14.09 5.59 5.65
N GLN A 193 -14.26 4.28 5.47
CA GLN A 193 -13.66 3.56 4.35
C GLN A 193 -14.15 4.10 3.01
N ASN A 194 -15.44 4.43 2.89
CA ASN A 194 -16.00 5.06 1.69
C ASN A 194 -15.42 6.46 1.49
N LYS A 195 -15.32 7.28 2.54
CA LYS A 195 -14.65 8.59 2.48
C LYS A 195 -13.21 8.47 1.99
N TYR A 196 -12.47 7.49 2.52
CA TYR A 196 -11.10 7.20 2.05
C TYR A 196 -11.08 6.92 0.55
N CYS A 197 -11.94 6.01 0.06
CA CYS A 197 -12.00 5.67 -1.36
C CYS A 197 -12.40 6.88 -2.23
N GLU A 198 -13.36 7.71 -1.78
CA GLU A 198 -13.77 8.92 -2.51
C GLU A 198 -12.64 9.95 -2.61
N LYS A 199 -11.91 10.16 -1.52
CA LYS A 199 -10.75 11.08 -1.51
C LYS A 199 -9.59 10.55 -2.35
N GLN A 200 -9.35 9.23 -2.37
CA GLN A 200 -8.34 8.62 -3.24
C GLN A 200 -8.60 8.85 -4.73
N LYS A 201 -9.86 9.00 -5.15
CA LYS A 201 -10.19 9.37 -6.55
C LYS A 201 -9.67 10.75 -6.93
N LEU A 202 -9.35 11.63 -5.97
CA LEU A 202 -8.72 12.92 -6.20
C LEU A 202 -7.21 12.83 -6.43
N ASN A 203 -6.62 11.65 -6.24
CA ASN A 203 -5.19 11.44 -6.44
C ASN A 203 -4.81 11.51 -7.93
N ARG A 204 -4.61 12.73 -8.42
CA ARG A 204 -4.21 12.99 -9.81
C ARG A 204 -2.84 12.41 -10.16
N MET A 205 -1.97 12.13 -9.17
CA MET A 205 -0.66 11.55 -9.43
C MET A 205 -0.78 10.09 -9.86
N LEU A 206 -1.70 9.33 -9.27
CA LEU A 206 -2.01 7.97 -9.71
C LEU A 206 -2.61 8.00 -11.13
N HIS A 207 -3.59 8.88 -11.37
CA HIS A 207 -4.19 9.07 -12.70
C HIS A 207 -3.17 9.56 -13.74
N SER A 208 -2.29 10.50 -13.41
CA SER A 208 -1.28 10.97 -14.35
C SER A 208 -0.22 9.93 -14.66
N SER A 209 0.11 9.06 -13.70
CA SER A 209 1.01 7.92 -13.93
C SER A 209 0.36 6.91 -14.88
N ILE A 210 -0.92 6.61 -14.70
CA ILE A 210 -1.70 5.72 -15.58
C ILE A 210 -1.81 6.33 -16.98
N LEU A 211 -2.15 7.62 -17.10
CA LEU A 211 -2.21 8.33 -18.39
C LEU A 211 -0.84 8.41 -19.07
N ALA A 212 0.25 8.59 -18.31
CA ALA A 212 1.61 8.58 -18.85
C ALA A 212 2.05 7.20 -19.37
N MET A 213 1.39 6.13 -18.93
CA MET A 213 1.57 4.78 -19.45
C MET A 213 0.82 4.55 -20.78
N GLY A 214 0.01 5.50 -21.22
CA GLY A 214 -0.72 5.42 -22.49
C GLY A 214 -1.95 4.53 -22.43
N ILE A 215 -2.58 4.43 -21.25
CA ILE A 215 -3.79 3.65 -20.98
C ILE A 215 -4.95 4.60 -20.73
#